data_36929a82dde84d893b2e46679015400d
#
_entry.id   36929a82dde84d893b2e46679015400d
#
_cell.length_a   1.000
_cell.length_b   1.000
_cell.length_c   1.000
_cell.angle_alpha   90.00
_cell.angle_beta   90.00
_cell.angle_gamma   90.00
#
_symmetry.space_group_name_H-M   'P 1'
#
loop_
_entity.id
_entity.type
_entity.pdbx_description
1 polymer ?
#
loop_
_entity_poly.entity_id
_entity_poly.type
_entity_poly.pdbx_seq_one_letter_code
_entity_poly.pdbx_strand_id
1 'polypeptide(L)'
;MDQTTEYIKQSLLNVEKSRREYQLFDDIFVYVKDQLPDHINLKNVLMSVERIIPYHLSKEVDGIYVGQFKDWSEREVNSMFKDASIFVTNEQDDDEDMIDDIIHEFAHSIESPMGDIIYTGGELQQEFVGKRKRLYFLIKSEGHDVSSEKFMNSEYDEKFDDFLYKKIGYEILSSIAMGLFITPYAATSLREYFATGYVEYLMGDRGYLMKVSPALYKKIEQLIGEIDED
;
A
#
# COMPACT_ATOMS: atom_id res chain seq x y z
N MET A 1 -42.52 -20.62 -21.76
CA MET A 1 -41.64 -19.91 -20.80
C MET A 1 -41.56 -18.51 -21.32
N ASP A 2 -41.87 -17.51 -20.48
CA ASP A 2 -41.91 -16.09 -20.88
C ASP A 2 -40.51 -15.58 -21.20
N GLN A 3 -40.35 -14.84 -22.31
CA GLN A 3 -39.07 -14.24 -22.72
C GLN A 3 -38.39 -13.43 -21.62
N THR A 4 -39.20 -12.83 -20.77
CA THR A 4 -38.73 -12.05 -19.59
C THR A 4 -38.07 -12.96 -18.57
N THR A 5 -38.60 -14.13 -18.31
CA THR A 5 -38.03 -15.13 -17.38
C THR A 5 -36.69 -15.69 -17.89
N GLU A 6 -36.58 -15.90 -19.20
CA GLU A 6 -35.35 -16.36 -19.87
C GLU A 6 -34.26 -15.28 -19.81
N TYR A 7 -34.65 -14.01 -20.06
CA TYR A 7 -33.75 -12.87 -19.97
C TYR A 7 -33.22 -12.65 -18.53
N ILE A 8 -34.10 -12.76 -17.52
CA ILE A 8 -33.72 -12.64 -16.10
C ILE A 8 -32.75 -13.76 -15.72
N LYS A 9 -33.05 -15.02 -16.17
CA LYS A 9 -32.14 -16.15 -15.92
C LYS A 9 -30.79 -15.99 -16.59
N GLN A 10 -30.75 -15.48 -17.81
CA GLN A 10 -29.53 -15.24 -18.55
C GLN A 10 -28.73 -14.06 -17.97
N SER A 11 -29.40 -13.00 -17.50
CA SER A 11 -28.80 -11.89 -16.77
C SER A 11 -28.19 -12.33 -15.43
N LEU A 12 -28.89 -13.17 -14.67
CA LEU A 12 -28.38 -13.74 -13.42
C LEU A 12 -27.18 -14.66 -13.68
N LEU A 13 -27.21 -15.51 -14.71
CA LEU A 13 -26.08 -16.37 -15.11
C LEU A 13 -24.88 -15.55 -15.61
N ASN A 14 -25.11 -14.43 -16.27
CA ASN A 14 -24.03 -13.52 -16.69
C ASN A 14 -23.44 -12.74 -15.51
N VAL A 15 -24.27 -12.35 -14.53
CA VAL A 15 -23.81 -11.74 -13.28
C VAL A 15 -23.02 -12.75 -12.44
N GLU A 16 -23.46 -14.02 -12.35
CA GLU A 16 -22.71 -15.10 -11.69
C GLU A 16 -21.40 -15.45 -12.43
N LYS A 17 -21.39 -15.40 -13.76
CA LYS A 17 -20.17 -15.63 -14.56
C LYS A 17 -19.17 -14.46 -14.49
N SER A 18 -19.64 -13.24 -14.27
CA SER A 18 -18.78 -12.06 -14.08
C SER A 18 -18.28 -11.90 -12.63
N ARG A 19 -18.94 -12.53 -11.66
CA ARG A 19 -18.45 -12.63 -10.29
C ARG A 19 -17.51 -13.83 -10.16
N ARG A 20 -16.26 -13.64 -10.50
CA ARG A 20 -15.21 -14.61 -10.13
C ARG A 20 -14.88 -14.37 -8.66
N GLU A 21 -15.37 -15.25 -7.79
CA GLU A 21 -14.96 -15.29 -6.40
C GLU A 21 -13.64 -16.06 -6.32
N TYR A 22 -12.60 -15.38 -5.83
CA TYR A 22 -11.33 -15.99 -5.45
C TYR A 22 -11.20 -15.90 -3.93
N GLN A 23 -10.38 -16.74 -3.34
CA GLN A 23 -10.04 -16.69 -1.92
C GLN A 23 -8.53 -16.57 -1.76
N LEU A 24 -8.11 -15.88 -0.72
CA LEU A 24 -6.74 -15.77 -0.26
C LEU A 24 -6.71 -16.30 1.19
N PHE A 25 -5.76 -17.16 1.54
CA PHE A 25 -5.63 -17.82 2.84
C PHE A 25 -6.90 -18.63 3.28
N ASP A 26 -7.76 -19.04 2.36
CA ASP A 26 -9.03 -19.74 2.59
C ASP A 26 -10.11 -18.94 3.35
N ASP A 27 -9.83 -17.76 3.86
CA ASP A 27 -10.72 -16.95 4.68
C ASP A 27 -10.95 -15.52 4.15
N ILE A 28 -10.10 -15.00 3.27
CA ILE A 28 -10.25 -13.67 2.66
C ILE A 28 -10.90 -13.80 1.28
N PHE A 29 -12.10 -13.25 1.11
CA PHE A 29 -12.82 -13.27 -0.17
C PHE A 29 -12.31 -12.19 -1.12
N VAL A 30 -12.13 -12.55 -2.40
CA VAL A 30 -11.69 -11.61 -3.45
C VAL A 30 -12.81 -11.40 -4.46
N TYR A 31 -13.30 -10.18 -4.56
CA TYR A 31 -14.41 -9.78 -5.43
C TYR A 31 -13.91 -8.96 -6.61
N VAL A 32 -14.09 -9.46 -7.83
CA VAL A 32 -13.77 -8.72 -9.05
C VAL A 32 -15.02 -8.00 -9.53
N LYS A 33 -15.07 -6.67 -9.32
CA LYS A 33 -16.17 -5.81 -9.74
C LYS A 33 -16.07 -5.46 -11.22
N ASP A 34 -14.89 -5.05 -11.67
CA ASP A 34 -14.62 -4.67 -13.06
C ASP A 34 -13.57 -5.60 -13.67
N GLN A 35 -13.67 -5.81 -14.98
CA GLN A 35 -12.79 -6.75 -15.69
C GLN A 35 -11.33 -6.28 -15.63
N LEU A 36 -10.44 -7.20 -15.28
CA LEU A 36 -9.00 -6.99 -15.38
C LEU A 36 -8.53 -6.99 -16.84
N PRO A 37 -7.46 -6.25 -17.17
CA PRO A 37 -6.77 -6.36 -18.43
C PRO A 37 -6.29 -7.80 -18.71
N ASP A 38 -6.20 -8.19 -19.97
CA ASP A 38 -5.83 -9.56 -20.37
C ASP A 38 -4.41 -9.97 -19.93
N HIS A 39 -3.53 -9.00 -19.68
CA HIS A 39 -2.16 -9.23 -19.23
C HIS A 39 -2.04 -9.45 -17.72
N ILE A 40 -3.10 -9.19 -16.95
CA ILE A 40 -3.12 -9.41 -15.49
C ILE A 40 -3.69 -10.79 -15.17
N ASN A 41 -2.91 -11.58 -14.45
CA ASN A 41 -3.32 -12.89 -13.97
C ASN A 41 -3.61 -12.85 -12.46
N LEU A 42 -4.85 -12.51 -12.10
CA LEU A 42 -5.27 -12.40 -10.70
C LEU A 42 -4.94 -13.65 -9.86
N LYS A 43 -5.03 -14.84 -10.45
CA LYS A 43 -4.68 -16.06 -9.72
C LYS A 43 -3.21 -16.10 -9.34
N ASN A 44 -2.31 -15.69 -10.25
CA ASN A 44 -0.88 -15.63 -9.97
C ASN A 44 -0.57 -14.55 -8.93
N VAL A 45 -1.24 -13.39 -9.02
CA VAL A 45 -1.15 -12.31 -8.04
C VAL A 45 -1.49 -12.82 -6.65
N LEU A 46 -2.68 -13.43 -6.46
CA LEU A 46 -3.13 -13.94 -5.16
C LEU A 46 -2.21 -15.04 -4.62
N MET A 47 -1.77 -15.97 -5.46
CA MET A 47 -0.80 -17.01 -5.06
C MET A 47 0.54 -16.41 -4.61
N SER A 48 0.96 -15.29 -5.19
CA SER A 48 2.19 -14.59 -4.81
C SER A 48 2.00 -13.87 -3.49
N VAL A 49 0.91 -13.13 -3.32
CA VAL A 49 0.55 -12.46 -2.06
C VAL A 49 0.51 -13.47 -0.90
N GLU A 50 -0.18 -14.61 -1.09
CA GLU A 50 -0.31 -15.67 -0.08
C GLU A 50 1.04 -16.27 0.33
N ARG A 51 2.00 -16.31 -0.59
CA ARG A 51 3.36 -16.80 -0.30
C ARG A 51 4.23 -15.77 0.41
N ILE A 52 3.97 -14.49 0.16
CA ILE A 52 4.77 -13.37 0.64
C ILE A 52 4.32 -12.89 2.02
N ILE A 53 2.99 -12.76 2.24
CA ILE A 53 2.42 -12.28 3.50
C ILE A 53 2.38 -13.41 4.53
N PRO A 54 2.97 -13.25 5.73
CA PRO A 54 2.76 -14.19 6.83
C PRO A 54 1.29 -14.25 7.23
N TYR A 55 0.71 -15.45 7.32
CA TYR A 55 -0.72 -15.65 7.57
C TYR A 55 -1.24 -14.90 8.82
N HIS A 56 -0.45 -14.84 9.90
CA HIS A 56 -0.85 -14.14 11.13
C HIS A 56 -1.04 -12.63 10.92
N LEU A 57 -0.38 -12.03 9.92
CA LEU A 57 -0.50 -10.61 9.57
C LEU A 57 -1.65 -10.32 8.58
N SER A 58 -2.39 -11.35 8.14
CA SER A 58 -3.54 -11.17 7.24
C SER A 58 -4.89 -11.06 7.96
N LYS A 59 -4.93 -11.22 9.28
CA LYS A 59 -6.14 -11.42 10.07
C LYS A 59 -7.11 -10.23 10.12
N GLU A 60 -6.63 -9.06 9.82
CA GLU A 60 -7.43 -7.82 9.86
C GLU A 60 -8.10 -7.52 8.51
N VAL A 61 -7.96 -8.42 7.52
CA VAL A 61 -8.54 -8.27 6.19
C VAL A 61 -9.62 -9.32 5.97
N ASP A 62 -10.86 -8.88 5.80
CA ASP A 62 -12.02 -9.74 5.52
C ASP A 62 -12.24 -9.94 4.01
N GLY A 63 -11.80 -8.99 3.18
CA GLY A 63 -12.03 -9.05 1.74
C GLY A 63 -11.14 -8.13 0.92
N ILE A 64 -10.97 -8.51 -0.35
CA ILE A 64 -10.27 -7.71 -1.36
C ILE A 64 -11.24 -7.41 -2.50
N TYR A 65 -11.37 -6.15 -2.88
CA TYR A 65 -12.24 -5.68 -3.93
C TYR A 65 -11.42 -5.12 -5.09
N VAL A 66 -11.55 -5.72 -6.27
CA VAL A 66 -10.81 -5.32 -7.48
C VAL A 66 -11.75 -4.60 -8.45
N GLY A 67 -11.44 -3.36 -8.81
CA GLY A 67 -12.25 -2.59 -9.76
C GLY A 67 -12.10 -1.07 -9.63
N GLN A 68 -12.95 -0.33 -10.33
CA GLN A 68 -13.02 1.13 -10.26
C GLN A 68 -13.99 1.59 -9.16
N PHE A 69 -13.55 2.49 -8.30
CA PHE A 69 -14.33 3.03 -7.19
C PHE A 69 -14.46 4.54 -7.34
N LYS A 70 -15.68 5.07 -7.22
CA LYS A 70 -16.00 6.49 -7.53
C LYS A 70 -15.21 7.50 -6.70
N ASP A 71 -14.88 7.16 -5.48
CA ASP A 71 -14.19 8.05 -4.55
C ASP A 71 -12.68 8.20 -4.85
N TRP A 72 -12.15 7.42 -5.81
CA TRP A 72 -10.73 7.38 -6.14
C TRP A 72 -10.34 8.28 -7.31
N SER A 73 -11.29 8.55 -8.22
CA SER A 73 -11.04 9.37 -9.42
C SER A 73 -10.55 10.80 -9.10
N GLU A 74 -10.78 11.29 -7.88
CA GLU A 74 -10.32 12.60 -7.44
C GLU A 74 -8.91 12.60 -6.85
N ARG A 75 -8.38 11.42 -6.44
CA ARG A 75 -7.12 11.27 -5.71
C ARG A 75 -6.01 10.53 -6.45
N GLU A 76 -6.28 9.93 -7.62
CA GLU A 76 -5.33 9.08 -8.35
C GLU A 76 -4.71 7.98 -7.47
N VAL A 77 -5.54 7.36 -6.59
CA VAL A 77 -5.11 6.30 -5.66
C VAL A 77 -5.35 4.96 -6.32
N ASN A 78 -4.36 4.08 -6.33
CA ASN A 78 -4.45 2.74 -6.93
C ASN A 78 -5.06 1.72 -5.96
N SER A 79 -4.86 1.91 -4.65
CA SER A 79 -5.32 0.99 -3.61
C SER A 79 -5.69 1.72 -2.33
N MET A 80 -6.45 1.07 -1.43
CA MET A 80 -6.81 1.60 -0.12
C MET A 80 -7.27 0.49 0.81
N PHE A 81 -6.80 0.49 2.07
CA PHE A 81 -7.38 -0.29 3.15
C PHE A 81 -8.42 0.52 3.92
N LYS A 82 -9.63 -0.01 4.03
CA LYS A 82 -10.74 0.62 4.75
C LYS A 82 -11.76 -0.44 5.21
N ASP A 83 -12.26 -0.29 6.45
CA ASP A 83 -13.33 -1.12 7.00
C ASP A 83 -13.04 -2.64 6.84
N ALA A 84 -11.85 -3.08 7.28
CA ALA A 84 -11.34 -4.44 7.18
C ALA A 84 -11.30 -4.99 5.73
N SER A 85 -11.22 -4.13 4.74
CA SER A 85 -11.19 -4.51 3.33
C SER A 85 -10.12 -3.77 2.56
N ILE A 86 -9.46 -4.47 1.65
CA ILE A 86 -8.54 -3.91 0.67
C ILE A 86 -9.31 -3.63 -0.62
N PHE A 87 -9.17 -2.43 -1.12
CA PHE A 87 -9.66 -2.04 -2.44
C PHE A 87 -8.45 -1.81 -3.33
N VAL A 88 -8.48 -2.35 -4.55
CA VAL A 88 -7.39 -2.16 -5.53
C VAL A 88 -7.97 -1.93 -6.92
N THR A 89 -7.35 -1.02 -7.68
CA THR A 89 -7.79 -0.75 -9.04
C THR A 89 -7.61 -1.98 -9.94
N ASN A 90 -8.50 -2.15 -10.93
CA ASN A 90 -8.31 -3.13 -11.98
C ASN A 90 -7.40 -2.63 -13.11
N GLU A 91 -7.04 -1.35 -13.13
CA GLU A 91 -6.08 -0.75 -14.06
C GLU A 91 -4.68 -0.86 -13.47
N GLN A 92 -3.96 -1.91 -13.84
CA GLN A 92 -2.62 -2.25 -13.38
C GLN A 92 -1.69 -2.40 -14.58
N ASP A 93 -0.44 -2.01 -14.42
CA ASP A 93 0.57 -2.13 -15.46
C ASP A 93 1.01 -3.59 -15.65
N ASP A 94 1.15 -4.35 -14.57
CA ASP A 94 1.46 -5.78 -14.58
C ASP A 94 1.03 -6.48 -13.26
N ASP A 95 1.33 -7.79 -13.15
CA ASP A 95 1.04 -8.59 -11.95
C ASP A 95 1.84 -8.09 -10.73
N GLU A 96 3.07 -7.60 -10.89
CA GLU A 96 3.94 -7.14 -9.80
C GLU A 96 3.42 -5.85 -9.19
N ASP A 97 2.93 -4.94 -10.01
CA ASP A 97 2.29 -3.68 -9.60
C ASP A 97 1.06 -3.96 -8.71
N MET A 98 0.20 -4.90 -9.15
CA MET A 98 -0.96 -5.31 -8.35
C MET A 98 -0.58 -6.01 -7.03
N ILE A 99 0.50 -6.79 -7.01
CA ILE A 99 1.02 -7.42 -5.80
C ILE A 99 1.54 -6.36 -4.83
N ASP A 100 2.28 -5.38 -5.32
CA ASP A 100 2.81 -4.25 -4.54
C ASP A 100 1.68 -3.48 -3.85
N ASP A 101 0.67 -3.07 -4.61
CA ASP A 101 -0.52 -2.40 -4.10
C ASP A 101 -1.23 -3.20 -3.00
N ILE A 102 -1.45 -4.50 -3.21
CA ILE A 102 -2.12 -5.35 -2.22
C ILE A 102 -1.27 -5.49 -0.94
N ILE A 103 0.04 -5.71 -1.07
CA ILE A 103 0.95 -5.83 0.10
C ILE A 103 1.04 -4.50 0.85
N HIS A 104 1.03 -3.37 0.15
CA HIS A 104 0.98 -2.04 0.75
C HIS A 104 -0.26 -1.88 1.65
N GLU A 105 -1.43 -2.30 1.19
CA GLU A 105 -2.66 -2.22 1.97
C GLU A 105 -2.70 -3.23 3.13
N PHE A 106 -2.06 -4.38 3.00
CA PHE A 106 -1.83 -5.27 4.14
C PHE A 106 -0.99 -4.60 5.23
N ALA A 107 0.02 -3.80 4.88
CA ALA A 107 0.77 -3.02 5.87
C ALA A 107 -0.14 -2.07 6.64
N HIS A 108 -1.07 -1.39 5.97
CA HIS A 108 -2.04 -0.53 6.65
C HIS A 108 -3.02 -1.31 7.54
N SER A 109 -3.38 -2.54 7.19
CA SER A 109 -4.28 -3.36 8.00
C SER A 109 -3.67 -3.75 9.35
N ILE A 110 -2.37 -3.99 9.40
CA ILE A 110 -1.68 -4.41 10.63
C ILE A 110 -1.31 -3.26 11.57
N GLU A 111 -1.39 -1.99 11.12
CA GLU A 111 -1.02 -0.84 11.94
C GLU A 111 -1.84 -0.73 13.23
N SER A 112 -3.13 -1.01 13.19
CA SER A 112 -4.01 -0.90 14.36
C SER A 112 -3.70 -1.98 15.40
N PRO A 113 -3.70 -3.28 15.07
CA PRO A 113 -3.43 -4.34 16.04
C PRO A 113 -1.97 -4.39 16.50
N MET A 114 -1.02 -4.04 15.64
CA MET A 114 0.42 -4.10 15.91
C MET A 114 1.05 -2.73 16.21
N GLY A 115 0.24 -1.71 16.47
CA GLY A 115 0.71 -0.33 16.70
C GLY A 115 1.71 -0.21 17.83
N ASP A 116 1.56 -1.02 18.87
CA ASP A 116 2.49 -1.05 19.99
C ASP A 116 3.88 -1.54 19.59
N ILE A 117 3.98 -2.48 18.65
CA ILE A 117 5.25 -2.97 18.14
C ILE A 117 5.84 -1.95 17.17
N ILE A 118 5.02 -1.44 16.25
CA ILE A 118 5.46 -0.55 15.18
C ILE A 118 5.91 0.80 15.74
N TYR A 119 5.10 1.43 16.59
CA TYR A 119 5.25 2.85 16.95
C TYR A 119 5.81 3.10 18.36
N THR A 120 5.75 2.11 19.28
CA THR A 120 6.28 2.28 20.63
C THR A 120 7.80 2.45 20.62
N GLY A 121 8.30 3.27 21.55
CA GLY A 121 9.73 3.64 21.65
C GLY A 121 10.10 4.87 20.85
N GLY A 122 9.33 5.20 19.79
CA GLY A 122 9.51 6.42 19.00
C GLY A 122 10.69 6.41 18.03
N GLU A 123 11.46 5.31 17.93
CA GLU A 123 12.63 5.20 17.05
C GLU A 123 12.23 5.37 15.57
N LEU A 124 11.11 4.73 15.17
CA LEU A 124 10.58 4.85 13.81
C LEU A 124 10.19 6.29 13.48
N GLN A 125 9.46 6.95 14.38
CA GLN A 125 9.07 8.35 14.21
C GLN A 125 10.30 9.28 14.18
N GLN A 126 11.31 9.06 15.04
CA GLN A 126 12.53 9.84 15.05
C GLN A 126 13.32 9.69 13.74
N GLU A 127 13.42 8.46 13.21
CA GLU A 127 14.06 8.19 11.92
C GLU A 127 13.32 8.93 10.79
N PHE A 128 12.00 8.77 10.71
CA PHE A 128 11.15 9.42 9.72
C PHE A 128 11.27 10.96 9.75
N VAL A 129 11.05 11.57 10.92
CA VAL A 129 11.15 13.03 11.07
C VAL A 129 12.57 13.54 10.76
N GLY A 130 13.59 12.78 11.15
CA GLY A 130 14.99 13.08 10.80
C GLY A 130 15.22 13.12 9.28
N LYS A 131 14.64 12.17 8.55
CA LYS A 131 14.68 12.12 7.08
C LYS A 131 13.89 13.27 6.45
N ARG A 132 12.68 13.56 6.95
CA ARG A 132 11.86 14.69 6.48
C ARG A 132 12.56 16.03 6.71
N LYS A 133 13.29 16.18 7.81
CA LYS A 133 14.13 17.35 8.05
C LYS A 133 15.26 17.48 7.02
N ARG A 134 15.89 16.37 6.63
CA ARG A 134 16.89 16.37 5.56
C ARG A 134 16.26 16.74 4.20
N LEU A 135 15.11 16.15 3.90
CA LEU A 135 14.35 16.45 2.67
C LEU A 135 13.99 17.94 2.60
N TYR A 136 13.57 18.54 3.72
CA TYR A 136 13.32 19.99 3.80
C TYR A 136 14.53 20.81 3.33
N PHE A 137 15.74 20.49 3.84
CA PHE A 137 16.94 21.23 3.44
C PHE A 137 17.29 21.02 1.97
N LEU A 138 17.11 19.82 1.44
CA LEU A 138 17.35 19.53 0.03
C LEU A 138 16.38 20.33 -0.86
N ILE A 139 15.08 20.28 -0.60
CA ILE A 139 14.06 21.04 -1.33
C ILE A 139 14.31 22.54 -1.26
N LYS A 140 14.73 23.04 -0.10
CA LYS A 140 15.07 24.45 0.08
C LYS A 140 16.33 24.85 -0.71
N SER A 141 17.32 23.96 -0.82
CA SER A 141 18.52 24.21 -1.61
C SER A 141 18.25 24.28 -3.12
N GLU A 142 17.19 23.58 -3.58
CA GLU A 142 16.69 23.66 -4.96
C GLU A 142 15.88 24.97 -5.23
N GLY A 143 15.74 25.85 -4.23
CA GLY A 143 15.10 27.15 -4.38
C GLY A 143 13.61 27.19 -4.10
N HIS A 144 13.03 26.10 -3.58
CA HIS A 144 11.61 26.09 -3.20
C HIS A 144 11.39 26.76 -1.84
N ASP A 145 10.43 27.69 -1.79
CA ASP A 145 10.01 28.33 -0.54
C ASP A 145 9.03 27.43 0.23
N VAL A 146 9.47 26.89 1.35
CA VAL A 146 8.74 25.92 2.15
C VAL A 146 8.89 26.17 3.63
N SER A 147 7.81 25.93 4.41
CA SER A 147 7.85 25.96 5.87
C SER A 147 8.40 24.66 6.44
N SER A 148 9.31 24.74 7.41
CA SER A 148 9.85 23.56 8.11
C SER A 148 8.80 22.82 8.92
N GLU A 149 7.73 23.46 9.39
CA GLU A 149 6.67 22.86 10.21
C GLU A 149 5.99 21.68 9.49
N LYS A 150 5.73 21.84 8.19
CA LYS A 150 5.10 20.77 7.38
C LYS A 150 5.95 19.50 7.33
N PHE A 151 7.27 19.64 7.40
CA PHE A 151 8.20 18.49 7.38
C PHE A 151 8.36 17.83 8.75
N MET A 152 7.93 18.47 9.82
CA MET A 152 8.01 17.90 11.18
C MET A 152 6.74 17.17 11.60
N ASN A 153 5.64 17.32 10.86
CA ASN A 153 4.40 16.57 11.10
C ASN A 153 4.52 15.16 10.56
N SER A 154 4.29 14.13 11.36
CA SER A 154 4.32 12.72 10.95
C SER A 154 3.01 12.22 10.35
N GLU A 155 1.92 12.96 10.58
CA GLU A 155 0.60 12.62 10.07
C GLU A 155 0.47 12.99 8.59
N TYR A 156 -0.45 12.32 7.90
CA TYR A 156 -0.81 12.65 6.53
C TYR A 156 -1.44 14.05 6.46
N ASP A 157 -0.98 14.85 5.53
CA ASP A 157 -1.52 16.17 5.21
C ASP A 157 -1.66 16.28 3.69
N GLU A 158 -2.89 16.31 3.18
CA GLU A 158 -3.22 16.38 1.76
C GLU A 158 -2.53 17.56 1.05
N LYS A 159 -2.42 18.72 1.72
CA LYS A 159 -1.74 19.90 1.14
C LYS A 159 -0.23 19.72 1.06
N PHE A 160 0.33 18.92 1.97
CA PHE A 160 1.74 18.58 1.94
C PHE A 160 2.03 17.55 0.85
N ASP A 161 1.15 16.56 0.71
CA ASP A 161 1.22 15.57 -0.37
C ASP A 161 1.09 16.25 -1.74
N ASP A 162 0.06 17.07 -1.94
CA ASP A 162 -0.10 17.91 -3.14
C ASP A 162 1.13 18.80 -3.42
N PHE A 163 1.76 19.33 -2.38
CA PHE A 163 2.98 20.12 -2.54
C PHE A 163 4.12 19.25 -3.05
N LEU A 164 4.34 18.08 -2.47
CA LEU A 164 5.38 17.15 -2.91
C LEU A 164 5.12 16.66 -4.34
N TYR A 165 3.90 16.24 -4.64
CA TYR A 165 3.52 15.68 -5.94
C TYR A 165 3.43 16.74 -7.05
N LYS A 166 2.63 17.83 -6.82
CA LYS A 166 2.29 18.79 -7.87
C LYS A 166 3.30 19.94 -8.02
N LYS A 167 3.93 20.35 -6.90
CA LYS A 167 4.88 21.49 -6.94
C LYS A 167 6.33 21.08 -7.08
N ILE A 168 6.76 20.05 -6.37
CA ILE A 168 8.13 19.53 -6.51
C ILE A 168 8.17 18.57 -7.69
N GLY A 169 7.21 17.65 -7.79
CA GLY A 169 7.12 16.61 -8.80
C GLY A 169 7.95 15.37 -8.48
N TYR A 170 7.41 14.21 -8.85
CA TYR A 170 8.05 12.93 -8.53
C TYR A 170 9.45 12.77 -9.14
N GLU A 171 9.71 13.31 -10.33
CA GLU A 171 11.04 13.25 -10.96
C GLU A 171 12.12 13.91 -10.09
N ILE A 172 11.84 15.13 -9.61
CA ILE A 172 12.75 15.86 -8.73
C ILE A 172 12.85 15.17 -7.38
N LEU A 173 11.70 14.78 -6.79
CA LEU A 173 11.66 14.06 -5.51
C LEU A 173 12.45 12.75 -5.56
N SER A 174 12.31 11.95 -6.61
CA SER A 174 13.05 10.70 -6.77
C SER A 174 14.56 10.95 -6.78
N SER A 175 15.00 12.04 -7.41
CA SER A 175 16.41 12.41 -7.46
C SER A 175 16.94 12.87 -6.09
N ILE A 176 16.23 13.78 -5.41
CA ILE A 176 16.69 14.37 -4.14
C ILE A 176 16.44 13.49 -2.93
N ALA A 177 15.46 12.59 -2.99
CA ALA A 177 15.14 11.64 -1.92
C ALA A 177 15.90 10.31 -2.04
N MET A 178 16.68 10.12 -3.10
CA MET A 178 17.49 8.92 -3.31
C MET A 178 18.42 8.67 -2.12
N GLY A 179 18.36 7.46 -1.54
CA GLY A 179 19.11 7.09 -0.34
C GLY A 179 18.62 7.73 0.96
N LEU A 180 17.50 8.47 0.91
CA LEU A 180 16.83 9.05 2.07
C LEU A 180 15.52 8.32 2.36
N PHE A 181 14.72 8.06 1.34
CA PHE A 181 13.49 7.28 1.38
C PHE A 181 13.56 6.16 0.34
N ILE A 182 12.76 5.10 0.51
CA ILE A 182 12.64 4.01 -0.47
C ILE A 182 11.97 4.54 -1.73
N THR A 183 10.83 5.21 -1.56
CA THR A 183 10.13 5.92 -2.64
C THR A 183 9.82 7.36 -2.23
N PRO A 184 9.55 8.27 -3.16
CA PRO A 184 9.08 9.61 -2.83
C PRO A 184 7.79 9.62 -2.00
N TYR A 185 6.89 8.67 -2.25
CA TYR A 185 5.62 8.55 -1.54
C TYR A 185 5.80 8.23 -0.05
N ALA A 186 6.82 7.46 0.31
CA ALA A 186 7.20 7.20 1.70
C ALA A 186 7.47 8.46 2.53
N ALA A 187 7.70 9.62 1.90
CA ALA A 187 7.91 10.88 2.59
C ALA A 187 6.62 11.59 3.01
N THR A 188 5.43 11.15 2.58
CA THR A 188 4.16 11.85 2.79
C THR A 188 3.63 11.74 4.21
N SER A 189 3.76 10.56 4.85
CA SER A 189 3.40 10.34 6.25
C SER A 189 4.20 9.19 6.88
N LEU A 190 4.14 9.08 8.20
CA LEU A 190 4.77 7.96 8.93
C LEU A 190 4.13 6.62 8.55
N ARG A 191 2.84 6.62 8.28
CA ARG A 191 2.09 5.44 7.82
C ARG A 191 2.57 4.97 6.46
N GLU A 192 2.70 5.88 5.50
CA GLU A 192 3.22 5.56 4.16
C GLU A 192 4.70 5.16 4.19
N TYR A 193 5.46 5.73 5.12
CA TYR A 193 6.83 5.31 5.36
C TYR A 193 6.91 3.87 5.85
N PHE A 194 6.02 3.47 6.76
CA PHE A 194 5.93 2.09 7.24
C PHE A 194 5.47 1.15 6.12
N ALA A 195 4.37 1.47 5.42
CA ALA A 195 3.81 0.62 4.38
C ALA A 195 4.78 0.40 3.21
N THR A 196 5.42 1.47 2.71
CA THR A 196 6.46 1.37 1.67
C THR A 196 7.65 0.50 2.12
N GLY A 197 8.09 0.66 3.38
CA GLY A 197 9.17 -0.17 3.91
C GLY A 197 8.79 -1.63 4.09
N TYR A 198 7.53 -1.91 4.42
CA TYR A 198 7.00 -3.27 4.51
C TYR A 198 7.03 -3.98 3.14
N VAL A 199 6.60 -3.29 2.08
CA VAL A 199 6.70 -3.78 0.70
C VAL A 199 8.17 -4.06 0.35
N GLU A 200 9.07 -3.09 0.57
CA GLU A 200 10.50 -3.24 0.26
C GLU A 200 11.14 -4.41 1.04
N TYR A 201 10.74 -4.63 2.29
CA TYR A 201 11.23 -5.76 3.08
C TYR A 201 10.78 -7.11 2.51
N LEU A 202 9.55 -7.20 2.03
CA LEU A 202 8.96 -8.45 1.56
C LEU A 202 9.32 -8.77 0.10
N MET A 203 9.35 -7.75 -0.77
CA MET A 203 9.53 -7.92 -2.22
C MET A 203 10.85 -7.35 -2.76
N GLY A 204 11.42 -6.35 -2.09
CA GLY A 204 12.58 -5.61 -2.58
C GLY A 204 13.92 -6.04 -1.98
N ASP A 205 14.81 -5.07 -1.85
CA ASP A 205 16.17 -5.27 -1.31
C ASP A 205 16.24 -4.96 0.19
N ARG A 206 16.16 -6.00 1.01
CA ARG A 206 16.28 -5.90 2.47
C ARG A 206 17.58 -5.25 2.92
N GLY A 207 18.69 -5.47 2.20
CA GLY A 207 19.98 -4.88 2.51
C GLY A 207 19.97 -3.37 2.27
N TYR A 208 19.32 -2.93 1.21
CA TYR A 208 19.11 -1.52 0.94
C TYR A 208 18.18 -0.88 1.99
N LEU A 209 17.05 -1.50 2.31
CA LEU A 209 16.14 -1.05 3.36
C LEU A 209 16.86 -0.90 4.71
N MET A 210 17.62 -1.92 5.13
CA MET A 210 18.40 -1.89 6.38
C MET A 210 19.41 -0.74 6.41
N LYS A 211 20.02 -0.42 5.28
CA LYS A 211 20.99 0.67 5.16
C LYS A 211 20.32 2.05 5.18
N VAL A 212 19.21 2.20 4.47
CA VAL A 212 18.52 3.48 4.32
C VAL A 212 17.62 3.75 5.53
N SER A 213 16.93 2.74 6.07
CA SER A 213 15.87 2.84 7.07
C SER A 213 16.04 1.80 8.18
N PRO A 214 17.12 1.85 8.98
CA PRO A 214 17.45 0.80 9.94
C PRO A 214 16.44 0.62 11.07
N ALA A 215 15.76 1.69 11.53
CA ALA A 215 14.71 1.56 12.55
C ALA A 215 13.46 0.91 11.96
N LEU A 216 13.07 1.29 10.75
CA LEU A 216 11.97 0.69 10.01
C LEU A 216 12.23 -0.80 9.75
N TYR A 217 13.43 -1.14 9.25
CA TYR A 217 13.83 -2.52 9.02
C TYR A 217 13.65 -3.39 10.27
N LYS A 218 14.15 -2.93 11.44
CA LYS A 218 14.02 -3.66 12.71
C LYS A 218 12.59 -3.86 13.15
N LYS A 219 11.73 -2.84 12.96
CA LYS A 219 10.30 -2.96 13.32
C LYS A 219 9.60 -4.01 12.47
N ILE A 220 9.88 -4.05 11.17
CA ILE A 220 9.29 -5.05 10.28
C ILE A 220 9.86 -6.44 10.57
N GLU A 221 11.17 -6.57 10.80
CA GLU A 221 11.80 -7.84 11.19
C GLU A 221 11.18 -8.41 12.48
N GLN A 222 10.91 -7.56 13.47
CA GLN A 222 10.23 -7.93 14.70
C GLN A 222 8.80 -8.43 14.44
N LEU A 223 8.01 -7.73 13.62
CA LEU A 223 6.64 -8.13 13.25
C LEU A 223 6.57 -9.50 12.58
N ILE A 224 7.56 -9.79 11.72
CA ILE A 224 7.58 -11.04 10.96
C ILE A 224 8.11 -12.20 11.82
N GLY A 225 9.02 -11.90 12.77
CA GLY A 225 9.67 -12.89 13.62
C GLY A 225 8.91 -13.34 14.87
N GLU A 226 7.78 -12.72 15.21
CA GLU A 226 7.03 -13.03 16.46
C GLU A 226 6.34 -14.40 16.48
N ILE A 227 6.49 -15.25 15.45
CA ILE A 227 5.84 -16.59 15.39
C ILE A 227 6.75 -17.73 15.84
N ASP A 228 8.05 -17.53 15.97
CA ASP A 228 8.96 -18.65 16.28
C ASP A 228 9.00 -19.04 17.77
N GLU A 229 8.12 -18.54 18.62
CA GLU A 229 8.10 -18.80 20.09
C GLU A 229 6.84 -19.49 20.63
N ASP A 230 5.96 -20.11 19.80
CA ASP A 230 4.84 -20.91 20.29
C ASP A 230 4.91 -22.40 19.87
#